data_1e363412025be0de3cc1b56f0742608f
#
_entry.id   1e363412025be0de3cc1b56f0742608f
#
_cell.length_a   1.000
_cell.length_b   1.000
_cell.length_c   1.000
_cell.angle_alpha   90.00
_cell.angle_beta   90.00
_cell.angle_gamma   90.00
#
_symmetry.space_group_name_H-M   'P 1'
#
loop_
_entity.id
_entity.type
_entity.pdbx_description
1 polymer ?
#
loop_
_entity_poly.entity_id
_entity_poly.type
_entity_poly.pdbx_seq_one_letter_code
_entity_poly.pdbx_strand_id
1 'polypeptide(L)'
;SRRQRQMCIRDRLAAAAISSERGHDVILLEEAPALGGNMRLASFPPGKGPIADMVRSWVVRAQKAGVEVRLGVKALPDDIAALQPDEVVVATGARALLLPIEGIDCPAILRGGDVLAGKAYPGKNVLIAGGGMVGCEIADLLAELGHSVTVAEYRENLAADMVAEHRSALMRSFAEHGVCQVPNAKICRFYADGVEYENTLTGQLHELRGFDSVVLAMGYVADDRLSEALAQCGISVHVVGDAVKARRAIDALREAYELAVLL
;
A
#
# COMPACT_ATOMS: atom_id res chain seq x y z
N SER A 1 3.59 19.80 28.86
CA SER A 1 2.93 18.94 27.84
C SER A 1 3.81 18.88 26.61
N ARG A 2 4.17 17.67 26.15
CA ARG A 2 4.99 17.49 24.95
C ARG A 2 4.06 17.40 23.73
N ARG A 3 4.29 18.24 22.71
CA ARG A 3 3.51 18.23 21.47
C ARG A 3 4.11 17.24 20.47
N GLN A 4 3.36 16.21 20.10
CA GLN A 4 3.75 15.22 19.08
C GLN A 4 2.95 15.37 17.79
N ARG A 5 3.56 15.01 16.65
CA ARG A 5 2.91 15.03 15.34
C ARG A 5 3.31 13.86 14.47
N GLN A 6 2.35 13.33 13.73
CA GLN A 6 2.49 12.03 13.07
C GLN A 6 1.85 11.98 11.68
N MET A 7 2.44 11.17 10.78
CA MET A 7 1.92 10.93 9.42
C MET A 7 2.19 9.51 8.91
N CYS A 8 1.20 8.72 8.78
CA CYS A 8 0.78 7.52 8.05
C CYS A 8 -0.12 6.60 8.88
N ILE A 9 -1.00 5.87 8.27
CA ILE A 9 -2.39 5.75 8.72
C ILE A 9 -2.70 4.71 9.79
N ARG A 10 -2.13 3.47 9.72
CA ARG A 10 -2.40 2.45 10.74
C ARG A 10 -1.45 2.60 11.90
N ASP A 11 -0.20 2.71 11.57
CA ASP A 11 0.91 2.86 12.51
C ASP A 11 0.78 4.20 13.21
N ARG A 12 0.39 5.22 12.45
CA ARG A 12 0.06 6.55 12.89
C ARG A 12 -1.11 6.60 13.87
N LEU A 13 -2.24 5.96 13.53
CA LEU A 13 -3.39 5.91 14.43
C LEU A 13 -3.07 5.21 15.74
N ALA A 14 -2.31 4.11 15.69
CA ALA A 14 -1.87 3.41 16.88
C ALA A 14 -0.91 4.28 17.70
N ALA A 15 0.14 4.82 17.08
CA ALA A 15 1.07 5.70 17.77
C ALA A 15 0.37 6.95 18.32
N ALA A 16 -0.52 7.61 17.54
CA ALA A 16 -1.26 8.78 17.98
C ALA A 16 -2.16 8.49 19.17
N ALA A 17 -2.95 7.41 19.09
CA ALA A 17 -3.86 7.05 20.18
C ALA A 17 -3.09 6.72 21.46
N ILE A 18 -2.05 5.91 21.37
CA ILE A 18 -1.27 5.49 22.54
C ILE A 18 -0.51 6.68 23.16
N SER A 19 0.12 7.52 22.34
CA SER A 19 0.80 8.73 22.85
C SER A 19 -0.18 9.68 23.53
N SER A 20 -1.36 9.89 22.97
CA SER A 20 -2.40 10.73 23.58
C SER A 20 -2.93 10.13 24.88
N GLU A 21 -3.15 8.82 24.95
CA GLU A 21 -3.53 8.10 26.18
C GLU A 21 -2.46 8.22 27.28
N ARG A 22 -1.21 8.44 26.91
CA ARG A 22 -0.07 8.68 27.84
C ARG A 22 0.07 10.15 28.25
N GLY A 23 -0.80 11.03 27.79
CA GLY A 23 -0.85 12.44 28.18
C GLY A 23 -0.09 13.39 27.27
N HIS A 24 0.30 12.99 26.06
CA HIS A 24 0.87 13.88 25.07
C HIS A 24 -0.22 14.63 24.30
N ASP A 25 0.03 15.88 23.93
CA ASP A 25 -0.80 16.63 22.99
C ASP A 25 -0.44 16.19 21.57
N VAL A 26 -1.34 15.48 20.90
CA VAL A 26 -1.07 14.85 19.60
C VAL A 26 -1.88 15.49 18.50
N ILE A 27 -1.20 15.93 17.42
CA ILE A 27 -1.82 16.39 16.17
C ILE A 27 -1.47 15.38 15.06
N LEU A 28 -2.48 14.83 14.43
CA LEU A 28 -2.36 13.92 13.30
C LEU A 28 -2.71 14.65 12.01
N LEU A 29 -1.74 14.76 11.10
CA LEU A 29 -1.93 15.34 9.77
C LEU A 29 -2.12 14.22 8.74
N GLU A 30 -3.14 14.31 7.89
CA GLU A 30 -3.48 13.33 6.87
C GLU A 30 -3.78 14.03 5.54
N GLU A 31 -3.06 13.65 4.47
CA GLU A 31 -3.27 14.22 3.13
C GLU A 31 -4.61 13.79 2.51
N ALA A 32 -5.06 12.56 2.80
CA ALA A 32 -6.32 12.06 2.30
C ALA A 32 -7.53 12.68 3.03
N PRO A 33 -8.72 12.70 2.39
CA PRO A 33 -9.94 13.21 3.02
C PRO A 33 -10.49 12.28 4.11
N ALA A 34 -9.86 11.12 4.35
CA ALA A 34 -10.27 10.17 5.36
C ALA A 34 -9.09 9.37 5.91
N LEU A 35 -9.17 8.99 7.18
CA LEU A 35 -8.19 8.11 7.83
C LEU A 35 -8.27 6.68 7.29
N GLY A 36 -7.17 5.94 7.34
CA GLY A 36 -7.11 4.50 6.99
C GLY A 36 -6.14 4.14 5.83
N GLY A 37 -5.78 5.09 4.92
CA GLY A 37 -4.82 4.96 3.81
C GLY A 37 -4.82 3.61 3.09
N ASN A 38 -3.64 3.05 2.87
CA ASN A 38 -3.49 1.77 2.19
C ASN A 38 -4.25 0.61 2.85
N MET A 39 -4.51 0.66 4.17
CA MET A 39 -5.31 -0.35 4.85
C MET A 39 -6.79 -0.30 4.46
N ARG A 40 -7.33 0.87 4.10
CA ARG A 40 -8.66 0.94 3.50
C ARG A 40 -8.69 0.24 2.15
N LEU A 41 -7.66 0.45 1.32
CA LEU A 41 -7.55 -0.22 0.03
C LEU A 41 -7.41 -1.74 0.21
N ALA A 42 -6.62 -2.17 1.19
CA ALA A 42 -6.46 -3.59 1.55
C ALA A 42 -7.73 -4.25 2.10
N SER A 43 -8.78 -3.50 2.43
CA SER A 43 -10.06 -4.05 2.89
C SER A 43 -11.07 -4.35 1.77
N PHE A 44 -10.82 -3.90 0.54
CA PHE A 44 -11.75 -4.10 -0.58
C PHE A 44 -11.73 -5.50 -1.20
N PRO A 45 -10.55 -6.19 -1.31
CA PRO A 45 -10.55 -7.55 -1.82
C PRO A 45 -11.44 -8.51 -1.02
N PRO A 46 -11.90 -9.60 -1.64
CA PRO A 46 -12.78 -10.59 -1.02
C PRO A 46 -12.27 -11.10 0.33
N GLY A 47 -13.16 -11.25 1.30
CA GLY A 47 -12.83 -11.74 2.64
C GLY A 47 -12.04 -10.78 3.55
N LYS A 48 -11.73 -9.54 3.09
CA LYS A 48 -10.91 -8.57 3.82
C LYS A 48 -11.68 -7.56 4.66
N GLY A 49 -13.00 -7.69 4.77
CA GLY A 49 -13.85 -6.80 5.60
C GLY A 49 -13.34 -6.54 7.03
N PRO A 50 -12.82 -7.53 7.77
CA PRO A 50 -12.25 -7.32 9.10
C PRO A 50 -11.13 -6.28 9.18
N ILE A 51 -10.42 -6.02 8.07
CA ILE A 51 -9.40 -4.95 7.99
C ILE A 51 -10.06 -3.57 8.15
N ALA A 52 -11.22 -3.35 7.52
CA ALA A 52 -11.97 -2.10 7.66
C ALA A 52 -12.43 -1.89 9.12
N ASP A 53 -12.86 -2.94 9.81
CA ASP A 53 -13.28 -2.88 11.22
C ASP A 53 -12.10 -2.55 12.13
N MET A 54 -10.94 -3.13 11.86
CA MET A 54 -9.70 -2.80 12.57
C MET A 54 -9.33 -1.31 12.40
N VAL A 55 -9.36 -0.79 11.17
CA VAL A 55 -9.10 0.64 10.91
C VAL A 55 -10.07 1.52 11.67
N ARG A 56 -11.37 1.19 11.60
CA ARG A 56 -12.43 1.92 12.32
C ARG A 56 -12.19 1.93 13.83
N SER A 57 -11.79 0.80 14.40
CA SER A 57 -11.47 0.67 15.82
C SER A 57 -10.36 1.62 16.24
N TRP A 58 -9.26 1.71 15.46
CA TRP A 58 -8.17 2.64 15.75
C TRP A 58 -8.57 4.10 15.57
N VAL A 59 -9.39 4.44 14.59
CA VAL A 59 -9.94 5.79 14.42
C VAL A 59 -10.73 6.21 15.65
N VAL A 60 -11.64 5.36 16.11
CA VAL A 60 -12.45 5.62 17.31
C VAL A 60 -11.57 5.75 18.56
N ARG A 61 -10.54 4.91 18.69
CA ARG A 61 -9.61 4.98 19.82
C ARG A 61 -8.83 6.29 19.83
N ALA A 62 -8.30 6.72 18.69
CA ALA A 62 -7.59 8.00 18.58
C ALA A 62 -8.50 9.20 18.91
N GLN A 63 -9.75 9.19 18.43
CA GLN A 63 -10.73 10.23 18.75
C GLN A 63 -11.05 10.28 20.26
N LYS A 64 -11.27 9.11 20.89
CA LYS A 64 -11.52 9.02 22.34
C LYS A 64 -10.33 9.46 23.18
N ALA A 65 -9.12 9.22 22.69
CA ALA A 65 -7.89 9.68 23.34
C ALA A 65 -7.66 11.19 23.22
N GLY A 66 -8.45 11.91 22.42
CA GLY A 66 -8.32 13.36 22.26
C GLY A 66 -7.30 13.79 21.19
N VAL A 67 -6.94 12.91 20.26
CA VAL A 67 -6.04 13.24 19.14
C VAL A 67 -6.69 14.30 18.24
N GLU A 68 -6.00 15.43 18.01
CA GLU A 68 -6.40 16.44 17.04
C GLU A 68 -6.11 15.92 15.61
N VAL A 69 -7.15 15.65 14.82
CA VAL A 69 -7.03 15.13 13.45
C VAL A 69 -7.27 16.24 12.44
N ARG A 70 -6.33 16.44 11.52
CA ARG A 70 -6.44 17.37 10.38
C ARG A 70 -6.38 16.59 9.08
N LEU A 71 -7.51 16.46 8.39
CA LEU A 71 -7.66 15.78 7.11
C LEU A 71 -7.44 16.74 5.92
N GLY A 72 -7.05 16.20 4.76
CA GLY A 72 -6.79 16.98 3.55
C GLY A 72 -5.53 17.86 3.65
N VAL A 73 -4.67 17.61 4.63
CA VAL A 73 -3.47 18.41 4.90
C VAL A 73 -2.23 17.61 4.53
N LYS A 74 -1.59 18.02 3.44
CA LYS A 74 -0.25 17.55 3.11
C LYS A 74 0.75 18.21 4.03
N ALA A 75 1.46 17.44 4.84
CA ALA A 75 2.45 17.97 5.75
C ALA A 75 3.71 18.38 5.00
N LEU A 76 4.02 19.66 5.04
CA LEU A 76 5.28 20.22 4.55
C LEU A 76 6.20 20.50 5.74
N PRO A 77 7.53 20.45 5.56
CA PRO A 77 8.50 20.71 6.64
C PRO A 77 8.25 22.03 7.36
N ASP A 78 7.97 23.11 6.62
CA ASP A 78 7.72 24.45 7.19
C ASP A 78 6.43 24.48 8.03
N ASP A 79 5.37 23.82 7.58
CA ASP A 79 4.11 23.72 8.33
C ASP A 79 4.31 22.96 9.65
N ILE A 80 5.13 21.91 9.62
CA ILE A 80 5.46 21.13 10.81
C ILE A 80 6.32 21.98 11.75
N ALA A 81 7.33 22.67 11.26
CA ALA A 81 8.20 23.53 12.04
C ALA A 81 7.42 24.67 12.71
N ALA A 82 6.49 25.31 12.00
CA ALA A 82 5.63 26.38 12.54
C ALA A 82 4.79 25.93 13.74
N LEU A 83 4.55 24.65 13.85
CA LEU A 83 3.81 24.07 14.95
C LEU A 83 4.69 23.79 16.19
N GLN A 84 6.00 23.94 16.11
CA GLN A 84 6.97 23.76 17.20
C GLN A 84 6.77 22.43 17.96
N PRO A 85 6.84 21.26 17.29
CA PRO A 85 6.71 19.99 17.97
C PRO A 85 7.96 19.66 18.80
N ASP A 86 7.79 18.99 19.93
CA ASP A 86 8.92 18.38 20.66
C ASP A 86 9.46 17.17 19.89
N GLU A 87 8.56 16.35 19.33
CA GLU A 87 8.89 15.14 18.57
C GLU A 87 7.98 15.01 17.34
N VAL A 88 8.50 14.46 16.25
CA VAL A 88 7.73 14.14 15.05
C VAL A 88 7.85 12.66 14.73
N VAL A 89 6.72 11.98 14.55
CA VAL A 89 6.68 10.61 14.05
C VAL A 89 6.29 10.63 12.58
N VAL A 90 7.22 10.31 11.70
CA VAL A 90 6.99 10.17 10.28
C VAL A 90 6.59 8.72 9.98
N ALA A 91 5.39 8.58 9.49
CA ALA A 91 4.86 7.32 9.07
C ALA A 91 4.08 7.52 7.76
N THR A 92 4.75 8.07 6.76
CA THR A 92 4.23 8.39 5.42
C THR A 92 3.86 7.16 4.60
N GLY A 93 4.29 5.97 5.05
CA GLY A 93 3.97 4.70 4.42
C GLY A 93 4.85 4.39 3.23
N ALA A 94 4.28 3.69 2.26
CA ALA A 94 4.97 3.28 1.05
C ALA A 94 4.19 3.72 -0.19
N ARG A 95 4.90 3.99 -1.26
CA ARG A 95 4.34 4.30 -2.59
C ARG A 95 4.54 3.13 -3.54
N ALA A 96 3.72 3.04 -4.57
CA ALA A 96 3.88 2.03 -5.61
C ALA A 96 5.28 2.11 -6.24
N LEU A 97 5.93 0.97 -6.38
CA LEU A 97 7.21 0.86 -7.06
C LEU A 97 6.97 1.02 -8.57
N LEU A 98 7.60 2.02 -9.15
CA LEU A 98 7.63 2.23 -10.60
C LEU A 98 9.05 1.89 -11.08
N LEU A 99 9.17 0.74 -11.72
CA LEU A 99 10.43 0.34 -12.37
C LEU A 99 10.60 1.13 -13.68
N PRO A 100 11.83 1.43 -14.10
CA PRO A 100 12.09 2.13 -15.36
C PRO A 100 11.95 1.14 -16.55
N ILE A 101 10.73 0.69 -16.80
CA ILE A 101 10.39 -0.24 -17.88
C ILE A 101 9.76 0.57 -19.02
N GLU A 102 10.23 0.36 -20.25
CA GLU A 102 9.70 1.03 -21.44
C GLU A 102 8.19 0.84 -21.56
N GLY A 103 7.46 1.93 -21.82
CA GLY A 103 6.02 1.92 -22.02
C GLY A 103 5.19 1.98 -20.74
N ILE A 104 5.79 2.01 -19.55
CA ILE A 104 5.06 2.03 -18.26
C ILE A 104 4.15 3.25 -18.09
N ASP A 105 4.46 4.35 -18.77
CA ASP A 105 3.67 5.60 -18.72
C ASP A 105 2.52 5.63 -19.75
N CYS A 106 2.26 4.52 -20.44
CA CYS A 106 1.13 4.43 -21.38
C CYS A 106 -0.20 4.65 -20.64
N PRO A 107 -1.12 5.50 -21.16
CA PRO A 107 -2.41 5.78 -20.52
C PRO A 107 -3.32 4.56 -20.29
N ALA A 108 -3.10 3.47 -21.04
CA ALA A 108 -3.84 2.21 -20.87
C ALA A 108 -3.37 1.41 -19.64
N ILE A 109 -2.27 1.83 -18.99
CA ILE A 109 -1.70 1.15 -17.83
C ILE A 109 -2.24 1.80 -16.55
N LEU A 110 -2.96 1.01 -15.78
CA LEU A 110 -3.60 1.44 -14.54
C LEU A 110 -2.74 1.08 -13.32
N ARG A 111 -2.80 1.88 -12.28
CA ARG A 111 -2.18 1.55 -10.99
C ARG A 111 -3.12 0.71 -10.15
N GLY A 112 -2.65 -0.37 -9.57
CA GLY A 112 -3.46 -1.26 -8.75
C GLY A 112 -4.13 -0.56 -7.57
N GLY A 113 -3.45 0.39 -6.93
CA GLY A 113 -4.02 1.21 -5.88
C GLY A 113 -5.19 2.09 -6.34
N ASP A 114 -5.15 2.61 -7.57
CA ASP A 114 -6.24 3.40 -8.15
C ASP A 114 -7.44 2.52 -8.53
N VAL A 115 -7.19 1.28 -8.98
CA VAL A 115 -8.24 0.29 -9.23
C VAL A 115 -8.95 -0.06 -7.91
N LEU A 116 -8.21 -0.38 -6.85
CA LEU A 116 -8.79 -0.64 -5.52
C LEU A 116 -9.53 0.57 -4.95
N ALA A 117 -9.04 1.78 -5.21
CA ALA A 117 -9.67 3.02 -4.76
C ALA A 117 -10.94 3.39 -5.56
N GLY A 118 -11.27 2.67 -6.64
CA GLY A 118 -12.35 3.00 -7.56
C GLY A 118 -12.10 4.29 -8.36
N LYS A 119 -10.84 4.68 -8.55
CA LYS A 119 -10.42 5.82 -9.36
C LYS A 119 -10.09 5.44 -10.79
N ALA A 120 -9.78 4.17 -11.03
CA ALA A 120 -9.52 3.61 -12.34
C ALA A 120 -10.37 2.36 -12.55
N TYR A 121 -10.94 2.22 -13.74
CA TYR A 121 -11.86 1.14 -14.10
C TYR A 121 -11.24 0.32 -15.23
N PRO A 122 -10.75 -0.91 -14.96
CA PRO A 122 -10.20 -1.76 -16.00
C PRO A 122 -11.30 -2.25 -16.94
N GLY A 123 -10.92 -2.55 -18.18
CA GLY A 123 -11.80 -3.19 -19.17
C GLY A 123 -12.13 -4.65 -18.82
N LYS A 124 -12.72 -5.38 -19.76
CA LYS A 124 -13.21 -6.75 -19.50
C LYS A 124 -12.08 -7.77 -19.40
N ASN A 125 -11.03 -7.62 -20.21
CA ASN A 125 -9.88 -8.52 -20.27
C ASN A 125 -8.65 -7.81 -19.67
N VAL A 126 -8.18 -8.27 -18.52
CA VAL A 126 -7.22 -7.55 -17.67
C VAL A 126 -5.94 -8.36 -17.46
N LEU A 127 -4.80 -7.73 -17.69
CA LEU A 127 -3.50 -8.26 -17.29
C LEU A 127 -3.04 -7.58 -16.00
N ILE A 128 -2.75 -8.36 -14.97
CA ILE A 128 -2.10 -7.89 -13.73
C ILE A 128 -0.59 -8.09 -13.87
N ALA A 129 0.15 -7.00 -13.83
CA ALA A 129 1.61 -6.99 -13.86
C ALA A 129 2.15 -7.01 -12.43
N GLY A 130 2.57 -8.19 -11.97
CA GLY A 130 3.00 -8.50 -10.62
C GLY A 130 2.01 -9.35 -9.84
N GLY A 131 2.40 -10.56 -9.50
CA GLY A 131 1.62 -11.57 -8.80
C GLY A 131 2.03 -11.76 -7.33
N GLY A 132 2.52 -10.70 -6.66
CA GLY A 132 2.65 -10.69 -5.21
C GLY A 132 1.28 -10.64 -4.52
N MET A 133 1.25 -10.58 -3.18
CA MET A 133 0.00 -10.58 -2.40
C MET A 133 -1.02 -9.56 -2.94
N VAL A 134 -0.63 -8.31 -3.12
CA VAL A 134 -1.55 -7.24 -3.55
C VAL A 134 -2.05 -7.47 -4.98
N GLY A 135 -1.17 -7.87 -5.91
CA GLY A 135 -1.57 -8.13 -7.30
C GLY A 135 -2.55 -9.29 -7.40
N CYS A 136 -2.33 -10.35 -6.63
CA CYS A 136 -3.24 -11.48 -6.56
C CYS A 136 -4.57 -11.13 -5.89
N GLU A 137 -4.60 -10.28 -4.88
CA GLU A 137 -5.84 -9.78 -4.27
C GLU A 137 -6.66 -8.90 -5.23
N ILE A 138 -5.99 -8.07 -6.05
CA ILE A 138 -6.65 -7.32 -7.14
C ILE A 138 -7.21 -8.26 -8.19
N ALA A 139 -6.44 -9.28 -8.57
CA ALA A 139 -6.87 -10.28 -9.55
C ALA A 139 -8.12 -11.03 -9.09
N ASP A 140 -8.16 -11.43 -7.82
CA ASP A 140 -9.30 -12.10 -7.20
C ASP A 140 -10.55 -11.22 -7.20
N LEU A 141 -10.41 -9.97 -6.75
CA LEU A 141 -11.49 -8.99 -6.78
C LEU A 141 -12.07 -8.81 -8.20
N LEU A 142 -11.21 -8.62 -9.20
CA LEU A 142 -11.65 -8.40 -10.57
C LEU A 142 -12.29 -9.66 -11.17
N ALA A 143 -11.76 -10.84 -10.85
CA ALA A 143 -12.31 -12.10 -11.31
C ALA A 143 -13.71 -12.36 -10.69
N GLU A 144 -13.92 -12.10 -9.40
CA GLU A 144 -15.25 -12.15 -8.78
C GLU A 144 -16.24 -11.14 -9.41
N LEU A 145 -15.76 -9.97 -9.83
CA LEU A 145 -16.56 -8.99 -10.57
C LEU A 145 -16.81 -9.40 -12.04
N GLY A 146 -16.32 -10.55 -12.45
CA GLY A 146 -16.56 -11.16 -13.76
C GLY A 146 -15.64 -10.67 -14.87
N HIS A 147 -14.47 -10.07 -14.53
CA HIS A 147 -13.42 -9.81 -15.52
C HIS A 147 -12.68 -11.09 -15.89
N SER A 148 -12.16 -11.16 -17.13
CA SER A 148 -11.18 -12.16 -17.54
C SER A 148 -9.79 -11.67 -17.09
N VAL A 149 -9.15 -12.41 -16.18
CA VAL A 149 -7.91 -11.95 -15.54
C VAL A 149 -6.74 -12.87 -15.83
N THR A 150 -5.62 -12.28 -16.23
CA THR A 150 -4.31 -12.94 -16.33
C THR A 150 -3.34 -12.26 -15.38
N VAL A 151 -2.56 -13.04 -14.62
CA VAL A 151 -1.53 -12.53 -13.69
C VAL A 151 -0.15 -12.95 -14.18
N ALA A 152 0.71 -11.97 -14.50
CA ALA A 152 2.11 -12.20 -14.83
C ALA A 152 2.99 -11.93 -13.61
N GLU A 153 3.80 -12.93 -13.21
CA GLU A 153 4.64 -12.86 -12.01
C GLU A 153 6.09 -13.24 -12.34
N TYR A 154 7.02 -12.44 -11.83
CA TYR A 154 8.46 -12.68 -11.98
C TYR A 154 8.94 -13.99 -11.33
N ARG A 155 8.36 -14.33 -10.16
CA ARG A 155 8.71 -15.53 -9.41
C ARG A 155 7.98 -16.75 -9.95
N GLU A 156 8.48 -17.93 -9.58
CA GLU A 156 7.82 -19.21 -9.87
C GLU A 156 6.44 -19.33 -9.22
N ASN A 157 6.26 -18.75 -8.03
CA ASN A 157 5.02 -18.87 -7.27
C ASN A 157 4.35 -17.52 -7.09
N LEU A 158 3.07 -17.43 -7.46
CA LEU A 158 2.22 -16.29 -7.16
C LEU A 158 1.93 -16.22 -5.66
N ALA A 159 1.72 -15.00 -5.15
CA ALA A 159 1.43 -14.71 -3.74
C ALA A 159 2.42 -15.39 -2.76
N ALA A 160 3.70 -15.47 -3.15
CA ALA A 160 4.75 -16.12 -2.35
C ALA A 160 5.01 -15.42 -0.98
N ASP A 161 4.60 -14.16 -0.85
CA ASP A 161 4.66 -13.32 0.35
C ASP A 161 3.43 -13.44 1.27
N MET A 162 2.41 -14.20 0.84
CA MET A 162 1.19 -14.47 1.61
C MET A 162 1.38 -15.67 2.56
N VAL A 163 0.69 -15.69 3.69
CA VAL A 163 0.64 -16.87 4.56
C VAL A 163 -0.05 -18.04 3.84
N ALA A 164 0.41 -19.25 4.12
CA ALA A 164 0.07 -20.45 3.34
C ALA A 164 -1.44 -20.72 3.26
N GLU A 165 -2.16 -20.52 4.35
CA GLU A 165 -3.61 -20.75 4.44
C GLU A 165 -4.38 -19.77 3.53
N HIS A 166 -4.02 -18.49 3.56
CA HIS A 166 -4.65 -17.47 2.71
C HIS A 166 -4.30 -17.69 1.25
N ARG A 167 -3.02 -18.03 0.96
CA ARG A 167 -2.60 -18.36 -0.40
C ARG A 167 -3.38 -19.55 -0.96
N SER A 168 -3.58 -20.60 -0.15
CA SER A 168 -4.35 -21.78 -0.57
C SER A 168 -5.81 -21.46 -0.89
N ALA A 169 -6.44 -20.56 -0.11
CA ALA A 169 -7.79 -20.09 -0.38
C ALA A 169 -7.85 -19.27 -1.68
N LEU A 170 -6.89 -18.36 -1.87
CA LEU A 170 -6.78 -17.52 -3.06
C LEU A 170 -6.58 -18.37 -4.34
N MET A 171 -5.71 -19.38 -4.29
CA MET A 171 -5.49 -20.27 -5.45
C MET A 171 -6.73 -21.10 -5.80
N ARG A 172 -7.58 -21.45 -4.83
CA ARG A 172 -8.89 -22.07 -5.12
C ARG A 172 -9.82 -21.10 -5.81
N SER A 173 -9.93 -19.87 -5.33
CA SER A 173 -10.73 -18.81 -5.97
C SER A 173 -10.25 -18.55 -7.41
N PHE A 174 -8.94 -18.52 -7.65
CA PHE A 174 -8.38 -18.41 -9.00
C PHE A 174 -8.82 -19.54 -9.92
N ALA A 175 -8.84 -20.78 -9.42
CA ALA A 175 -9.31 -21.92 -10.18
C ALA A 175 -10.82 -21.85 -10.47
N GLU A 176 -11.63 -21.42 -9.50
CA GLU A 176 -13.07 -21.25 -9.62
C GLU A 176 -13.45 -20.15 -10.62
N HIS A 177 -12.72 -19.05 -10.65
CA HIS A 177 -12.98 -17.91 -11.54
C HIS A 177 -12.17 -17.94 -12.84
N GLY A 178 -11.35 -18.96 -13.07
CA GLY A 178 -10.58 -19.12 -14.30
C GLY A 178 -9.46 -18.11 -14.48
N VAL A 179 -8.83 -17.63 -13.39
CA VAL A 179 -7.69 -16.72 -13.47
C VAL A 179 -6.49 -17.40 -14.10
N CYS A 180 -6.00 -16.85 -15.22
CA CYS A 180 -4.81 -17.35 -15.89
C CYS A 180 -3.54 -16.91 -15.15
N GLN A 181 -2.62 -17.84 -14.89
CA GLN A 181 -1.38 -17.59 -14.17
C GLN A 181 -0.18 -17.75 -15.10
N VAL A 182 0.68 -16.74 -15.18
CA VAL A 182 1.92 -16.73 -15.96
C VAL A 182 3.11 -16.48 -15.01
N PRO A 183 3.61 -17.53 -14.33
CA PRO A 183 4.79 -17.43 -13.49
C PRO A 183 6.06 -17.30 -14.32
N ASN A 184 7.16 -16.96 -13.66
CA ASN A 184 8.48 -16.75 -14.25
C ASN A 184 8.50 -15.69 -15.37
N ALA A 185 7.60 -14.72 -15.31
CA ALA A 185 7.42 -13.66 -16.30
C ALA A 185 8.04 -12.34 -15.79
N LYS A 186 9.28 -12.07 -16.17
CA LYS A 186 9.95 -10.79 -15.91
C LYS A 186 9.56 -9.80 -17.00
N ILE A 187 8.70 -8.87 -16.69
CA ILE A 187 8.22 -7.85 -17.64
C ILE A 187 9.39 -6.94 -18.05
N CYS A 188 9.60 -6.82 -19.36
CA CYS A 188 10.66 -6.04 -19.98
C CYS A 188 10.14 -4.81 -20.71
N ARG A 189 8.89 -4.86 -21.19
CA ARG A 189 8.26 -3.76 -21.92
C ARG A 189 6.74 -3.79 -21.72
N PHE A 190 6.14 -2.61 -21.67
CA PHE A 190 4.71 -2.42 -21.68
C PHE A 190 4.22 -1.94 -23.06
N TYR A 191 3.05 -2.43 -23.46
CA TYR A 191 2.29 -1.97 -24.60
C TYR A 191 0.90 -1.51 -24.15
N ALA A 192 0.19 -0.81 -25.01
CA ALA A 192 -1.17 -0.36 -24.70
C ALA A 192 -2.14 -1.51 -24.37
N ASP A 193 -1.89 -2.70 -24.95
CA ASP A 193 -2.73 -3.89 -24.85
C ASP A 193 -2.03 -5.11 -24.23
N GLY A 194 -0.89 -4.91 -23.54
CA GLY A 194 -0.18 -6.04 -22.95
C GLY A 194 1.27 -5.77 -22.57
N VAL A 195 2.07 -6.83 -22.53
CA VAL A 195 3.48 -6.76 -22.12
C VAL A 195 4.35 -7.71 -22.95
N GLU A 196 5.64 -7.37 -23.03
CA GLU A 196 6.72 -8.31 -23.36
C GLU A 196 7.40 -8.73 -22.06
N TYR A 197 7.69 -10.01 -21.91
CA TYR A 197 8.39 -10.53 -20.76
C TYR A 197 9.46 -11.55 -21.13
N GLU A 198 10.51 -11.60 -20.35
CA GLU A 198 11.52 -12.64 -20.34
C GLU A 198 11.10 -13.77 -19.41
N ASN A 199 11.03 -15.01 -19.90
CA ASN A 199 10.86 -16.16 -19.03
C ASN A 199 12.13 -16.39 -18.22
N THR A 200 12.06 -16.28 -16.90
CA THR A 200 13.23 -16.31 -15.99
C THR A 200 13.95 -17.65 -15.95
N LEU A 201 13.32 -18.74 -16.41
CA LEU A 201 13.94 -20.07 -16.46
C LEU A 201 14.67 -20.31 -17.78
N THR A 202 14.14 -19.80 -18.89
CA THR A 202 14.66 -20.09 -20.24
C THR A 202 15.41 -18.93 -20.87
N GLY A 203 15.22 -17.70 -20.35
CA GLY A 203 15.73 -16.47 -20.95
C GLY A 203 15.04 -16.07 -22.26
N GLN A 204 14.00 -16.76 -22.66
CA GLN A 204 13.27 -16.45 -23.90
C GLN A 204 12.28 -15.31 -23.70
N LEU A 205 12.17 -14.46 -24.73
CA LEU A 205 11.18 -13.38 -24.77
C LEU A 205 9.83 -13.92 -25.29
N HIS A 206 8.77 -13.47 -24.66
CA HIS A 206 7.39 -13.79 -24.99
C HIS A 206 6.53 -12.52 -24.91
N GLU A 207 5.40 -12.52 -25.59
CA GLU A 207 4.41 -11.45 -25.50
C GLU A 207 3.08 -11.97 -24.97
N LEU A 208 2.43 -11.15 -24.15
CA LEU A 208 1.04 -11.27 -23.75
C LEU A 208 0.31 -10.05 -24.29
N ARG A 209 -0.66 -10.24 -25.19
CA ARG A 209 -1.34 -9.19 -25.95
C ARG A 209 -2.85 -9.36 -25.93
N GLY A 210 -3.56 -8.32 -26.32
CA GLY A 210 -5.02 -8.35 -26.50
C GLY A 210 -5.79 -8.09 -25.21
N PHE A 211 -5.19 -7.39 -24.24
CA PHE A 211 -5.86 -6.95 -23.02
C PHE A 211 -6.46 -5.55 -23.20
N ASP A 212 -7.60 -5.32 -22.56
CA ASP A 212 -8.24 -4.01 -22.52
C ASP A 212 -7.50 -3.08 -21.55
N SER A 213 -6.85 -3.64 -20.52
CA SER A 213 -6.11 -2.90 -19.51
C SER A 213 -4.97 -3.72 -18.93
N VAL A 214 -3.88 -3.05 -18.58
CA VAL A 214 -2.79 -3.59 -17.76
C VAL A 214 -2.80 -2.90 -16.40
N VAL A 215 -2.80 -3.66 -15.31
CA VAL A 215 -2.81 -3.15 -13.94
C VAL A 215 -1.47 -3.41 -13.28
N LEU A 216 -0.78 -2.34 -12.86
CA LEU A 216 0.52 -2.43 -12.18
C LEU A 216 0.33 -2.80 -10.71
N ALA A 217 0.97 -3.90 -10.29
CA ALA A 217 1.04 -4.37 -8.92
C ALA A 217 2.45 -4.90 -8.58
N MET A 218 3.49 -4.19 -9.02
CA MET A 218 4.90 -4.63 -8.96
C MET A 218 5.57 -4.39 -7.60
N GLY A 219 4.78 -4.06 -6.56
CA GLY A 219 5.25 -3.87 -5.20
C GLY A 219 5.25 -2.41 -4.75
N TYR A 220 5.81 -2.19 -3.57
CA TYR A 220 5.86 -0.89 -2.89
C TYR A 220 7.27 -0.60 -2.40
N VAL A 221 7.62 0.68 -2.37
CA VAL A 221 8.88 1.20 -1.82
C VAL A 221 8.56 2.21 -0.73
N ALA A 222 9.33 2.19 0.36
CA ALA A 222 9.21 3.15 1.46
C ALA A 222 9.23 4.60 0.96
N ASP A 223 8.49 5.47 1.64
CA ASP A 223 8.49 6.91 1.35
C ASP A 223 8.78 7.69 2.63
N ASP A 224 10.06 7.96 2.89
CA ASP A 224 10.56 8.70 4.05
C ASP A 224 11.14 10.09 3.72
N ARG A 225 10.90 10.59 2.50
CA ARG A 225 11.39 11.90 2.02
C ARG A 225 11.11 13.06 2.97
N LEU A 226 10.04 12.96 3.76
CA LEU A 226 9.69 13.96 4.76
C LEU A 226 10.66 13.93 5.95
N SER A 227 11.14 12.75 6.37
CA SER A 227 12.05 12.62 7.52
C SER A 227 13.39 13.31 7.25
N GLU A 228 13.92 13.15 6.04
CA GLU A 228 15.17 13.81 5.63
C GLU A 228 15.04 15.32 5.65
N ALA A 229 13.93 15.86 5.13
CA ALA A 229 13.67 17.28 5.10
C ALA A 229 13.49 17.87 6.53
N LEU A 230 12.81 17.17 7.42
CA LEU A 230 12.62 17.58 8.81
C LEU A 230 13.92 17.54 9.63
N ALA A 231 14.76 16.53 9.40
CA ALA A 231 16.07 16.44 10.06
C ALA A 231 16.97 17.63 9.68
N GLN A 232 16.91 18.13 8.45
CA GLN A 232 17.61 19.35 8.03
C GLN A 232 17.13 20.61 8.78
N CYS A 233 15.88 20.62 9.26
CA CYS A 233 15.33 21.70 10.07
C CYS A 233 15.67 21.56 11.58
N GLY A 234 16.45 20.56 11.99
CA GLY A 234 16.82 20.31 13.38
C GLY A 234 15.68 19.75 14.25
N ILE A 235 14.65 19.19 13.66
CA ILE A 235 13.50 18.59 14.36
C ILE A 235 13.84 17.13 14.70
N SER A 236 13.50 16.70 15.93
CA SER A 236 13.60 15.28 16.32
C SER A 236 12.57 14.45 15.57
N VAL A 237 13.02 13.45 14.80
CA VAL A 237 12.19 12.67 13.91
C VAL A 237 12.34 11.17 14.16
N HIS A 238 11.22 10.48 14.31
CA HIS A 238 11.13 9.03 14.35
C HIS A 238 10.38 8.53 13.11
N VAL A 239 10.97 7.59 12.39
CA VAL A 239 10.32 6.97 11.21
C VAL A 239 9.80 5.60 11.61
N VAL A 240 8.55 5.27 11.27
CA VAL A 240 7.93 3.98 11.62
C VAL A 240 7.15 3.37 10.45
N GLY A 241 6.96 2.06 10.52
CA GLY A 241 6.12 1.30 9.61
C GLY A 241 6.66 1.22 8.19
N ASP A 242 5.76 1.28 7.21
CA ASP A 242 6.13 1.13 5.80
C ASP A 242 6.96 2.31 5.27
N ALA A 243 7.08 3.41 6.02
CA ALA A 243 8.00 4.50 5.72
C ALA A 243 9.47 4.09 5.93
N VAL A 244 9.74 3.14 6.82
CA VAL A 244 11.06 2.51 7.00
C VAL A 244 11.27 1.45 5.91
N LYS A 245 10.31 0.53 5.78
CA LYS A 245 10.35 -0.57 4.83
C LYS A 245 8.94 -1.13 4.63
N ALA A 246 8.51 -1.24 3.38
CA ALA A 246 7.24 -1.89 3.05
C ALA A 246 7.25 -3.36 3.50
N ARG A 247 6.37 -3.72 4.45
CA ARG A 247 6.26 -5.04 5.10
C ARG A 247 4.81 -5.37 5.41
N ARG A 248 4.61 -6.45 6.19
CA ARG A 248 3.27 -6.82 6.65
C ARG A 248 2.74 -5.84 7.70
N ALA A 249 1.44 -5.72 7.71
CA ALA A 249 0.68 -4.87 8.60
C ALA A 249 1.05 -5.01 10.10
N ILE A 250 1.37 -6.22 10.56
CA ILE A 250 1.70 -6.49 11.96
C ILE A 250 3.06 -5.90 12.36
N ASP A 251 4.03 -5.88 11.45
CA ASP A 251 5.37 -5.39 11.72
C ASP A 251 5.35 -3.89 12.00
N ALA A 252 4.63 -3.14 11.15
CA ALA A 252 4.49 -1.71 11.28
C ALA A 252 3.67 -1.30 12.54
N LEU A 253 2.63 -2.07 12.90
CA LEU A 253 1.87 -1.83 14.13
C LEU A 253 2.75 -2.01 15.39
N ARG A 254 3.62 -3.03 15.39
CA ARG A 254 4.55 -3.27 16.49
C ARG A 254 5.51 -2.10 16.68
N GLU A 255 6.16 -1.63 15.60
CA GLU A 255 7.07 -0.49 15.66
C GLU A 255 6.40 0.77 16.20
N ALA A 256 5.19 1.07 15.72
CA ALA A 256 4.43 2.22 16.18
C ALA A 256 4.06 2.11 17.67
N TYR A 257 3.71 0.92 18.14
CA TYR A 257 3.42 0.66 19.55
C TYR A 257 4.66 0.84 20.42
N GLU A 258 5.77 0.20 20.04
CA GLU A 258 7.05 0.25 20.76
C GLU A 258 7.53 1.70 20.88
N LEU A 259 7.50 2.47 19.78
CA LEU A 259 7.85 3.87 19.81
C LEU A 259 6.93 4.68 20.74
N ALA A 260 5.62 4.54 20.62
CA ALA A 260 4.66 5.32 21.40
C ALA A 260 4.72 5.01 22.91
N VAL A 261 5.25 3.87 23.30
CA VAL A 261 5.50 3.51 24.70
C VAL A 261 6.80 4.14 25.22
N LEU A 262 7.77 4.40 24.35
CA LEU A 262 9.06 5.01 24.73
C LEU A 262 8.98 6.54 24.81
N LEU A 263 8.13 7.17 24.02
CA LEU A 263 7.89 8.62 24.06
C LEU A 263 7.10 9.03 25.29
#